data_b5865958f314236950adf09fbc4f38f2
#
_entry.id   b5865958f314236950adf09fbc4f38f2
#
_cell.length_a   1.000
_cell.length_b   1.000
_cell.length_c   1.000
_cell.angle_alpha   90.00
_cell.angle_beta   90.00
_cell.angle_gamma   90.00
#
_symmetry.space_group_name_H-M   'P 1'
#
loop_
_entity.id
_entity.type
_entity.pdbx_description
1 polymer ?
#
loop_
_entity_poly.entity_id
_entity_poly.type
_entity_poly.pdbx_seq_one_letter_code
_entity_poly.pdbx_strand_id
1 'polypeptide(L)'
;MFLINHWNHLKIGTKFNLFLMIFFLIGISLSGAALSTVLEQRAENDIASEATILMQTINSVRNYTQDHVTPLLTPRLETESAFIPEAIPTYSVREIFEDFRKTDEYKNFFYKDAALNPTNLRDKADEFEAKLVEYFRNHPQTKELSGFRNFAAGKIFYIARPFAIKEQKCLQCHSTLEIAPKSLLTTYGTEHGFGWKLNEIVAAQIISVPAEEVFASASHSFALVMKVIIVIFAIIILLINFLLRKTVLKRIQKIAKTAQKVSTGDMDYDFQETSNDEIGALARAFNRMKSSLEISINLLNLQKK
;
A
#
# COMPACT_ATOMS: atom_id res chain seq x y z
N MET A 1 8.88 28.23 -30.67
CA MET A 1 8.14 29.06 -31.63
C MET A 1 7.10 28.29 -32.44
N PHE A 2 7.33 27.07 -32.88
CA PHE A 2 6.38 26.23 -33.65
C PHE A 2 5.08 25.88 -32.89
N LEU A 3 5.14 25.58 -31.58
CA LEU A 3 3.99 25.21 -30.77
C LEU A 3 3.00 26.37 -30.54
N ILE A 4 3.48 27.59 -30.41
CA ILE A 4 2.64 28.78 -30.17
C ILE A 4 1.82 29.14 -31.42
N ASN A 5 2.36 28.94 -32.62
CA ASN A 5 1.67 29.25 -33.88
C ASN A 5 0.51 28.24 -34.11
N HIS A 6 0.69 26.96 -33.81
CA HIS A 6 -0.37 25.94 -33.93
C HIS A 6 -1.53 26.19 -32.96
N TRP A 7 -1.22 26.69 -31.76
CA TRP A 7 -2.19 27.01 -30.73
C TRP A 7 -3.22 28.07 -31.19
N ASN A 8 -2.77 29.11 -31.92
CA ASN A 8 -3.64 30.18 -32.35
C ASN A 8 -4.68 29.78 -33.40
N HIS A 9 -4.44 28.71 -34.15
CA HIS A 9 -5.36 28.16 -35.15
C HIS A 9 -6.39 27.16 -34.60
N LEU A 10 -6.26 26.74 -33.34
CA LEU A 10 -7.21 25.83 -32.71
C LEU A 10 -8.52 26.54 -32.35
N LYS A 11 -9.66 25.87 -32.58
CA LYS A 11 -10.97 26.33 -32.11
C LYS A 11 -10.99 26.45 -30.58
N ILE A 12 -11.76 27.41 -30.06
CA ILE A 12 -11.88 27.65 -28.61
C ILE A 12 -12.28 26.37 -27.84
N GLY A 13 -13.22 25.59 -28.37
CA GLY A 13 -13.61 24.30 -27.76
C GLY A 13 -12.48 23.29 -27.67
N THR A 14 -11.60 23.24 -28.68
CA THR A 14 -10.42 22.36 -28.67
C THR A 14 -9.39 22.79 -27.64
N LYS A 15 -9.14 24.11 -27.55
CA LYS A 15 -8.25 24.66 -26.51
C LYS A 15 -8.73 24.34 -25.11
N PHE A 16 -10.02 24.54 -24.87
CA PHE A 16 -10.64 24.26 -23.58
C PHE A 16 -10.56 22.78 -23.21
N ASN A 17 -10.82 21.87 -24.17
CA ASN A 17 -10.69 20.44 -23.96
C ASN A 17 -9.26 20.01 -23.66
N LEU A 18 -8.27 20.64 -24.30
CA LEU A 18 -6.87 20.33 -24.03
C LEU A 18 -6.49 20.73 -22.60
N PHE A 19 -6.92 21.90 -22.13
CA PHE A 19 -6.71 22.32 -20.75
C PHE A 19 -7.39 21.39 -19.75
N LEU A 20 -8.64 21.00 -20.00
CA LEU A 20 -9.34 20.04 -19.15
C LEU A 20 -8.59 18.72 -19.09
N MET A 21 -8.14 18.20 -20.24
CA MET A 21 -7.43 16.93 -20.30
C MET A 21 -6.11 17.00 -19.51
N ILE A 22 -5.34 18.07 -19.66
CA ILE A 22 -4.09 18.27 -18.88
C ILE A 22 -4.41 18.35 -17.38
N PHE A 23 -5.41 19.13 -17.00
CA PHE A 23 -5.81 19.31 -15.60
C PHE A 23 -6.23 17.97 -14.97
N PHE A 24 -7.03 17.18 -15.67
CA PHE A 24 -7.45 15.88 -15.19
C PHE A 24 -6.33 14.84 -15.15
N LEU A 25 -5.41 14.85 -16.13
CA LEU A 25 -4.23 14.00 -16.09
C LEU A 25 -3.36 14.29 -14.87
N ILE A 26 -3.13 15.56 -14.56
CA ILE A 26 -2.41 15.95 -13.35
C ILE A 26 -3.16 15.48 -12.10
N GLY A 27 -4.48 15.71 -12.02
CA GLY A 27 -5.31 15.29 -10.90
C GLY A 27 -5.30 13.78 -10.69
N ILE A 28 -5.45 12.99 -11.76
CA ILE A 28 -5.39 11.51 -11.71
C ILE A 28 -3.99 11.05 -11.25
N SER A 29 -2.92 11.66 -11.78
CA SER A 29 -1.55 11.29 -11.41
C SER A 29 -1.25 11.58 -9.95
N LEU A 30 -1.63 12.76 -9.44
CA LEU A 30 -1.44 13.13 -8.04
C LEU A 30 -2.27 12.26 -7.10
N SER A 31 -3.56 12.04 -7.43
CA SER A 31 -4.44 11.18 -6.65
C SER A 31 -3.94 9.73 -6.65
N GLY A 32 -3.47 9.24 -7.80
CA GLY A 32 -2.89 7.90 -7.92
C GLY A 32 -1.63 7.73 -7.07
N ALA A 33 -0.71 8.68 -7.13
CA ALA A 33 0.52 8.63 -6.32
C ALA A 33 0.20 8.67 -4.82
N ALA A 34 -0.69 9.57 -4.38
CA ALA A 34 -1.10 9.64 -2.99
C ALA A 34 -1.79 8.35 -2.52
N LEU A 35 -2.71 7.82 -3.32
CA LEU A 35 -3.44 6.58 -3.00
C LEU A 35 -2.50 5.37 -2.94
N SER A 36 -1.56 5.23 -3.88
CA SER A 36 -0.56 4.16 -3.87
C SER A 36 0.24 4.15 -2.57
N THR A 37 0.79 5.32 -2.20
CA THR A 37 1.56 5.45 -0.95
C THR A 37 0.75 5.07 0.29
N VAL A 38 -0.51 5.52 0.37
CA VAL A 38 -1.39 5.22 1.51
C VAL A 38 -1.72 3.72 1.59
N LEU A 39 -2.02 3.09 0.44
CA LEU A 39 -2.36 1.67 0.41
C LEU A 39 -1.15 0.77 0.69
N GLU A 40 0.02 1.12 0.18
CA GLU A 40 1.27 0.40 0.49
C GLU A 40 1.60 0.48 1.98
N GLN A 41 1.55 1.67 2.57
CA GLN A 41 1.81 1.86 3.99
C GLN A 41 0.78 1.13 4.87
N ARG A 42 -0.48 1.10 4.46
CA ARG A 42 -1.53 0.34 5.14
C ARG A 42 -1.25 -1.16 5.07
N ALA A 43 -0.89 -1.67 3.89
CA ALA A 43 -0.53 -3.08 3.71
C ALA A 43 0.67 -3.49 4.61
N GLU A 44 1.70 -2.66 4.68
CA GLU A 44 2.84 -2.89 5.58
C GLU A 44 2.42 -2.90 7.05
N ASN A 45 1.57 -1.97 7.47
CA ASN A 45 1.07 -1.91 8.84
C ASN A 45 0.19 -3.11 9.20
N ASP A 46 -0.66 -3.55 8.27
CA ASP A 46 -1.55 -4.71 8.48
C ASP A 46 -0.71 -5.98 8.67
N ILE A 47 0.29 -6.22 7.81
CA ILE A 47 1.21 -7.37 7.94
C ILE A 47 2.02 -7.30 9.26
N ALA A 48 2.55 -6.12 9.60
CA ALA A 48 3.31 -5.94 10.83
C ALA A 48 2.46 -6.18 12.08
N SER A 49 1.20 -5.75 12.05
CA SER A 49 0.23 -6.00 13.12
C SER A 49 -0.05 -7.48 13.29
N GLU A 50 -0.30 -8.20 12.20
CA GLU A 50 -0.54 -9.64 12.21
C GLU A 50 0.67 -10.42 12.77
N ALA A 51 1.86 -10.14 12.27
CA ALA A 51 3.08 -10.77 12.76
C ALA A 51 3.34 -10.46 14.26
N THR A 52 3.01 -9.24 14.70
CA THR A 52 3.13 -8.84 16.12
C THR A 52 2.16 -9.60 17.01
N ILE A 53 0.91 -9.77 16.58
CA ILE A 53 -0.11 -10.54 17.31
C ILE A 53 0.34 -11.99 17.45
N LEU A 54 0.80 -12.60 16.35
CA LEU A 54 1.34 -13.96 16.37
C LEU A 54 2.53 -14.09 17.31
N MET A 55 3.50 -13.16 17.25
CA MET A 55 4.66 -13.15 18.14
C MET A 55 4.24 -13.07 19.61
N GLN A 56 3.25 -12.26 19.93
CA GLN A 56 2.75 -12.13 21.30
C GLN A 56 2.02 -13.41 21.74
N THR A 57 1.23 -14.02 20.87
CA THR A 57 0.54 -15.28 21.14
C THR A 57 1.54 -16.39 21.42
N ILE A 58 2.56 -16.54 20.60
CA ILE A 58 3.64 -17.50 20.73
C ILE A 58 4.39 -17.32 22.06
N ASN A 59 4.69 -16.07 22.44
CA ASN A 59 5.33 -15.79 23.71
C ASN A 59 4.42 -16.10 24.90
N SER A 60 3.12 -15.96 24.78
CA SER A 60 2.16 -16.34 25.82
C SER A 60 2.14 -17.86 25.99
N VAL A 61 2.18 -18.64 24.90
CA VAL A 61 2.31 -20.11 24.95
C VAL A 61 3.61 -20.53 25.61
N ARG A 62 4.72 -19.86 25.25
CA ARG A 62 6.05 -20.11 25.83
C ARG A 62 6.03 -19.91 27.34
N ASN A 63 5.51 -18.76 27.78
CA ASN A 63 5.45 -18.42 29.20
C ASN A 63 4.55 -19.40 29.97
N TYR A 64 3.38 -19.74 29.43
CA TYR A 64 2.51 -20.73 30.05
C TYR A 64 3.20 -22.09 30.21
N THR A 65 3.86 -22.56 29.17
CA THR A 65 4.62 -23.82 29.27
C THR A 65 5.71 -23.73 30.30
N GLN A 66 6.47 -22.63 30.31
CA GLN A 66 7.58 -22.42 31.24
C GLN A 66 7.14 -22.35 32.69
N ASP A 67 6.05 -21.67 32.96
CA ASP A 67 5.61 -21.36 34.33
C ASP A 67 4.69 -22.46 34.91
N HIS A 68 3.98 -23.19 34.07
CA HIS A 68 2.97 -24.15 34.50
C HIS A 68 3.27 -25.61 34.10
N VAL A 69 3.75 -25.85 32.85
CA VAL A 69 3.95 -27.21 32.36
C VAL A 69 5.34 -27.73 32.74
N THR A 70 6.40 -26.96 32.50
CA THR A 70 7.77 -27.36 32.77
C THR A 70 7.98 -27.77 34.23
N PRO A 71 7.50 -27.04 35.27
CA PRO A 71 7.69 -27.45 36.66
C PRO A 71 7.03 -28.81 37.01
N LEU A 72 5.91 -29.12 36.35
CA LEU A 72 5.20 -30.40 36.57
C LEU A 72 5.94 -31.60 35.97
N LEU A 73 6.65 -31.38 34.85
CA LEU A 73 7.33 -32.42 34.10
C LEU A 73 8.82 -32.56 34.43
N THR A 74 9.46 -31.53 35.00
CA THR A 74 10.90 -31.57 35.35
C THR A 74 11.30 -32.80 36.20
N PRO A 75 10.57 -33.22 37.26
CA PRO A 75 10.96 -34.39 38.03
C PRO A 75 10.98 -35.67 37.18
N ARG A 76 10.14 -35.74 36.15
CA ARG A 76 10.09 -36.91 35.26
C ARG A 76 11.26 -36.93 34.27
N LEU A 77 11.78 -35.78 33.86
CA LEU A 77 12.97 -35.68 33.00
C LEU A 77 14.22 -36.32 33.62
N GLU A 78 14.30 -36.36 34.97
CA GLU A 78 15.41 -36.95 35.71
C GLU A 78 15.25 -38.48 35.90
N THR A 79 14.02 -38.98 35.92
CA THR A 79 13.72 -40.39 36.27
C THR A 79 13.37 -41.23 35.06
N GLU A 80 12.81 -40.64 34.02
CA GLU A 80 12.38 -41.38 32.81
C GLU A 80 13.53 -41.56 31.81
N SER A 81 13.53 -42.73 31.16
CA SER A 81 14.53 -43.05 30.13
C SER A 81 14.28 -42.30 28.82
N ALA A 82 13.01 -41.99 28.53
CA ALA A 82 12.60 -41.22 27.35
C ALA A 82 12.52 -39.75 27.67
N PHE A 83 13.04 -38.91 26.80
CA PHE A 83 12.91 -37.45 26.92
C PHE A 83 11.46 -37.04 26.70
N ILE A 84 10.96 -36.12 27.54
CA ILE A 84 9.61 -35.55 27.48
C ILE A 84 9.70 -34.17 26.86
N PRO A 85 9.54 -34.01 25.54
CA PRO A 85 9.73 -32.72 24.86
C PRO A 85 8.69 -31.68 25.24
N GLU A 86 7.51 -32.08 25.70
CA GLU A 86 6.44 -31.21 26.19
C GLU A 86 6.85 -30.34 27.39
N ALA A 87 7.90 -30.73 28.11
CA ALA A 87 8.48 -29.95 29.18
C ALA A 87 9.23 -28.71 28.66
N ILE A 88 9.52 -28.64 27.36
CA ILE A 88 10.34 -27.60 26.74
C ILE A 88 9.47 -26.54 26.09
N PRO A 89 9.54 -25.25 26.53
CA PRO A 89 8.70 -24.19 25.99
C PRO A 89 8.84 -23.99 24.48
N THR A 90 10.04 -24.09 23.92
CA THR A 90 10.29 -24.01 22.47
C THR A 90 9.60 -25.13 21.70
N TYR A 91 9.56 -26.36 22.27
CA TYR A 91 8.84 -27.47 21.65
C TYR A 91 7.34 -27.21 21.60
N SER A 92 6.73 -26.81 22.72
CA SER A 92 5.29 -26.52 22.77
C SER A 92 4.87 -25.42 21.80
N VAL A 93 5.66 -24.34 21.74
CA VAL A 93 5.44 -23.26 20.77
C VAL A 93 5.46 -23.78 19.33
N ARG A 94 6.45 -24.60 19.02
CA ARG A 94 6.61 -25.16 17.67
C ARG A 94 5.41 -26.04 17.28
N GLU A 95 5.02 -26.96 18.16
CA GLU A 95 3.91 -27.88 17.87
C GLU A 95 2.59 -27.12 17.67
N ILE A 96 2.31 -26.12 18.50
CA ILE A 96 1.13 -25.28 18.36
C ILE A 96 1.18 -24.47 17.05
N PHE A 97 2.36 -23.96 16.68
CA PHE A 97 2.50 -23.22 15.42
C PHE A 97 2.36 -24.12 14.19
N GLU A 98 2.89 -25.35 14.25
CA GLU A 98 2.70 -26.34 13.17
C GLU A 98 1.23 -26.80 13.06
N ASP A 99 0.50 -26.86 14.16
CA ASP A 99 -0.94 -27.13 14.14
C ASP A 99 -1.71 -25.96 13.51
N PHE A 100 -1.39 -24.74 13.88
CA PHE A 100 -1.91 -23.53 13.26
C PHE A 100 -1.72 -23.50 11.74
N ARG A 101 -0.56 -23.94 11.25
CA ARG A 101 -0.23 -24.02 9.81
C ARG A 101 -0.94 -25.11 9.02
N LYS A 102 -1.68 -26.02 9.66
CA LYS A 102 -2.49 -27.01 8.95
C LYS A 102 -3.66 -26.39 8.20
N THR A 103 -4.09 -25.21 8.59
CA THR A 103 -5.09 -24.42 7.88
C THR A 103 -4.49 -23.85 6.60
N ASP A 104 -5.19 -23.95 5.48
CA ASP A 104 -4.69 -23.52 4.16
C ASP A 104 -4.30 -22.05 4.12
N GLU A 105 -5.00 -21.21 4.87
CA GLU A 105 -4.74 -19.76 5.00
C GLU A 105 -3.37 -19.46 5.61
N TYR A 106 -2.90 -20.30 6.56
CA TYR A 106 -1.68 -20.05 7.33
C TYR A 106 -0.52 -20.98 6.99
N LYS A 107 -0.65 -21.85 6.00
CA LYS A 107 0.39 -22.85 5.63
C LYS A 107 1.74 -22.25 5.26
N ASN A 108 1.75 -20.99 4.78
CA ASN A 108 2.94 -20.27 4.36
C ASN A 108 3.49 -19.33 5.45
N PHE A 109 2.93 -19.40 6.66
CA PHE A 109 3.49 -18.72 7.83
C PHE A 109 4.60 -19.58 8.44
N PHE A 110 5.62 -18.96 8.98
CA PHE A 110 6.74 -19.67 9.57
C PHE A 110 7.09 -19.07 10.92
N TYR A 111 7.40 -19.97 11.86
CA TYR A 111 7.99 -19.64 13.15
C TYR A 111 9.29 -20.44 13.35
N LYS A 112 10.32 -19.79 13.90
CA LYS A 112 11.57 -20.45 14.24
C LYS A 112 12.28 -19.70 15.37
N ASP A 113 12.79 -20.44 16.34
CA ASP A 113 13.82 -19.98 17.28
C ASP A 113 15.18 -20.20 16.63
N ALA A 114 15.60 -19.31 15.72
CA ALA A 114 16.81 -19.49 14.93
C ALA A 114 18.05 -19.30 15.81
N ALA A 115 18.74 -20.40 16.13
CA ALA A 115 19.90 -20.42 17.01
C ALA A 115 21.19 -20.74 16.25
N LEU A 116 22.32 -20.16 16.69
CA LEU A 116 23.63 -20.48 16.12
C LEU A 116 24.10 -21.89 16.53
N ASN A 117 23.77 -22.32 17.74
CA ASN A 117 24.06 -23.65 18.28
C ASN A 117 22.83 -24.25 18.95
N PRO A 118 21.81 -24.71 18.18
CA PRO A 118 20.57 -25.25 18.71
C PRO A 118 20.73 -26.71 19.14
N THR A 119 19.98 -27.14 20.16
CA THR A 119 19.88 -28.55 20.53
C THR A 119 19.22 -29.38 19.43
N ASN A 120 18.16 -28.86 18.82
CA ASN A 120 17.54 -29.46 17.65
C ASN A 120 18.04 -28.75 16.39
N LEU A 121 18.66 -29.49 15.48
CA LEU A 121 19.25 -28.93 14.24
C LEU A 121 18.20 -28.31 13.30
N ARG A 122 16.90 -28.60 13.47
CA ARG A 122 15.82 -27.90 12.79
C ARG A 122 15.87 -26.39 13.05
N ASP A 123 16.27 -25.98 14.25
CA ASP A 123 16.34 -24.59 14.69
C ASP A 123 17.69 -23.93 14.33
N LYS A 124 18.54 -24.63 13.56
CA LYS A 124 19.80 -24.05 13.08
C LYS A 124 19.54 -22.81 12.24
N ALA A 125 20.12 -21.69 12.63
CA ALA A 125 20.04 -20.44 11.89
C ALA A 125 20.65 -20.58 10.49
N ASP A 126 19.96 -20.10 9.48
CA ASP A 126 20.55 -19.88 8.16
C ASP A 126 21.46 -18.63 8.18
N GLU A 127 22.09 -18.30 7.05
CA GLU A 127 23.01 -17.17 6.96
C GLU A 127 22.35 -15.82 7.31
N PHE A 128 21.12 -15.62 6.90
CA PHE A 128 20.36 -14.41 7.20
C PHE A 128 19.96 -14.35 8.68
N GLU A 129 19.43 -15.44 9.20
CA GLU A 129 19.03 -15.58 10.60
C GLU A 129 20.22 -15.45 11.56
N ALA A 130 21.37 -16.00 11.18
CA ALA A 130 22.62 -15.87 11.93
C ALA A 130 23.03 -14.40 12.04
N LYS A 131 22.94 -13.63 10.95
CA LYS A 131 23.20 -12.18 10.98
C LYS A 131 22.27 -11.42 11.91
N LEU A 132 21.00 -11.83 12.03
CA LEU A 132 20.07 -11.24 13.00
C LEU A 132 20.49 -11.54 14.45
N VAL A 133 20.90 -12.78 14.75
CA VAL A 133 21.40 -13.14 16.08
C VAL A 133 22.67 -12.34 16.44
N GLU A 134 23.61 -12.25 15.50
CA GLU A 134 24.84 -11.45 15.69
C GLU A 134 24.54 -9.97 15.86
N TYR A 135 23.60 -9.43 15.10
CA TYR A 135 23.16 -8.05 15.26
C TYR A 135 22.63 -7.80 16.67
N PHE A 136 21.73 -8.66 17.18
CA PHE A 136 21.20 -8.53 18.55
C PHE A 136 22.30 -8.66 19.61
N ARG A 137 23.29 -9.53 19.43
CA ARG A 137 24.46 -9.64 20.33
C ARG A 137 25.25 -8.35 20.39
N ASN A 138 25.43 -7.69 19.24
CA ASN A 138 26.18 -6.43 19.15
C ASN A 138 25.34 -5.21 19.55
N HIS A 139 24.02 -5.33 19.56
CA HIS A 139 23.07 -4.26 19.89
C HIS A 139 22.04 -4.73 20.93
N PRO A 140 22.44 -5.01 22.18
CA PRO A 140 21.57 -5.65 23.18
C PRO A 140 20.35 -4.81 23.60
N GLN A 141 20.32 -3.52 23.27
CA GLN A 141 19.17 -2.65 23.51
C GLN A 141 18.06 -2.81 22.45
N THR A 142 18.37 -3.42 21.31
CA THR A 142 17.41 -3.66 20.24
C THR A 142 16.44 -4.76 20.67
N LYS A 143 15.17 -4.40 20.79
CA LYS A 143 14.10 -5.33 21.23
C LYS A 143 13.50 -6.12 20.08
N GLU A 144 13.52 -5.56 18.87
CA GLU A 144 12.86 -6.11 17.70
C GLU A 144 13.50 -5.57 16.43
N LEU A 145 13.57 -6.40 15.41
CA LEU A 145 13.85 -6.05 14.02
C LEU A 145 12.72 -6.57 13.15
N SER A 146 12.32 -5.80 12.16
CA SER A 146 11.35 -6.24 11.16
C SER A 146 11.76 -5.79 9.76
N GLY A 147 11.25 -6.47 8.76
CA GLY A 147 11.55 -6.13 7.38
C GLY A 147 11.03 -7.17 6.40
N PHE A 148 11.47 -7.04 5.16
CA PHE A 148 11.09 -7.96 4.09
C PHE A 148 12.27 -8.82 3.68
N ARG A 149 11.98 -10.08 3.33
CA ARG A 149 12.92 -11.03 2.77
C ARG A 149 12.32 -11.69 1.53
N ASN A 150 13.12 -11.87 0.49
CA ASN A 150 12.68 -12.59 -0.70
C ASN A 150 13.05 -14.07 -0.58
N PHE A 151 12.07 -14.92 -0.81
CA PHE A 151 12.21 -16.37 -0.93
C PHE A 151 11.81 -16.82 -2.33
N ALA A 152 12.13 -18.07 -2.65
CA ALA A 152 11.67 -18.66 -3.91
C ALA A 152 10.13 -18.69 -4.03
N ALA A 153 9.41 -18.74 -2.90
CA ALA A 153 7.95 -18.73 -2.82
C ALA A 153 7.32 -17.34 -2.77
N GLY A 154 8.11 -16.25 -2.87
CA GLY A 154 7.62 -14.88 -2.85
C GLY A 154 8.23 -14.01 -1.74
N LYS A 155 7.72 -12.78 -1.62
CA LYS A 155 8.15 -11.82 -0.61
C LYS A 155 7.47 -12.12 0.72
N ILE A 156 8.25 -12.25 1.79
CA ILE A 156 7.75 -12.43 3.15
C ILE A 156 8.13 -11.22 4.02
N PHE A 157 7.26 -10.90 4.95
CA PHE A 157 7.57 -9.99 6.06
C PHE A 157 8.04 -10.80 7.25
N TYR A 158 9.07 -10.34 7.96
CA TYR A 158 9.54 -10.99 9.18
C TYR A 158 9.57 -10.00 10.36
N ILE A 159 9.31 -10.54 11.55
CA ILE A 159 9.64 -9.92 12.83
C ILE A 159 10.60 -10.85 13.55
N ALA A 160 11.70 -10.30 14.06
CA ALA A 160 12.69 -11.00 14.82
C ALA A 160 12.88 -10.33 16.19
N ARG A 161 12.90 -11.13 17.26
CA ARG A 161 13.21 -10.68 18.63
C ARG A 161 14.37 -11.47 19.20
N PRO A 162 15.28 -10.86 19.99
CA PRO A 162 16.37 -11.58 20.62
C PRO A 162 15.83 -12.56 21.67
N PHE A 163 16.34 -13.78 21.64
CA PHE A 163 16.07 -14.78 22.65
C PHE A 163 17.30 -14.94 23.53
N ALA A 164 17.22 -14.43 24.75
CA ALA A 164 18.28 -14.48 25.75
C ALA A 164 17.93 -15.48 26.86
N ILE A 165 18.94 -16.15 27.39
CA ILE A 165 18.83 -17.03 28.56
C ILE A 165 18.67 -16.18 29.83
N LYS A 166 17.43 -15.96 30.27
CA LYS A 166 17.14 -15.10 31.43
C LYS A 166 17.05 -15.85 32.74
N GLU A 167 16.87 -17.17 32.71
CA GLU A 167 16.60 -17.96 33.89
C GLU A 167 17.64 -19.05 34.08
N GLN A 168 18.08 -19.25 35.32
CA GLN A 168 19.06 -20.26 35.69
C GLN A 168 18.61 -21.69 35.37
N LYS A 169 17.27 -21.95 35.40
CA LYS A 169 16.71 -23.26 35.05
C LYS A 169 17.01 -23.69 33.62
N CYS A 170 17.16 -22.74 32.66
CA CYS A 170 17.53 -23.07 31.29
C CYS A 170 18.93 -23.74 31.22
N LEU A 171 19.81 -23.33 32.10
CA LEU A 171 21.19 -23.84 32.17
C LEU A 171 21.29 -25.25 32.73
N GLN A 172 20.22 -25.81 33.34
CA GLN A 172 20.17 -27.21 33.75
C GLN A 172 20.31 -28.16 32.56
N CYS A 173 19.80 -27.73 31.39
CA CYS A 173 19.87 -28.52 30.15
C CYS A 173 20.93 -28.03 29.17
N HIS A 174 21.32 -26.74 29.23
CA HIS A 174 22.11 -26.09 28.16
C HIS A 174 23.51 -25.61 28.60
N SER A 175 23.91 -25.80 29.87
CA SER A 175 25.25 -25.38 30.33
C SER A 175 26.32 -26.37 29.94
N THR A 176 26.39 -27.52 30.60
CA THR A 176 27.40 -28.56 30.34
C THR A 176 26.76 -29.94 30.21
N LEU A 177 27.47 -30.87 29.60
CA LEU A 177 27.00 -32.24 29.38
C LEU A 177 26.78 -33.00 30.69
N GLU A 178 27.55 -32.70 31.71
CA GLU A 178 27.52 -33.38 33.01
C GLU A 178 26.23 -33.06 33.79
N ILE A 179 25.67 -31.86 33.57
CA ILE A 179 24.47 -31.40 34.28
C ILE A 179 23.21 -31.78 33.50
N ALA A 180 23.33 -31.89 32.18
CA ALA A 180 22.20 -32.13 31.31
C ALA A 180 21.52 -33.49 31.59
N PRO A 181 20.18 -33.57 31.54
CA PRO A 181 19.47 -34.85 31.71
C PRO A 181 19.90 -35.90 30.71
N LYS A 182 20.13 -37.15 31.19
CA LYS A 182 20.55 -38.25 30.32
C LYS A 182 19.59 -38.51 29.18
N SER A 183 18.31 -38.37 29.40
CA SER A 183 17.26 -38.50 28.38
C SER A 183 17.41 -37.49 27.25
N LEU A 184 17.83 -36.25 27.58
CA LEU A 184 18.11 -35.18 26.58
C LEU A 184 19.31 -35.61 25.71
N LEU A 185 20.42 -36.05 26.35
CA LEU A 185 21.64 -36.46 25.64
C LEU A 185 21.39 -37.66 24.73
N THR A 186 20.58 -38.62 25.19
CA THR A 186 20.18 -39.80 24.38
C THR A 186 19.36 -39.39 23.17
N THR A 187 18.49 -38.38 23.30
CA THR A 187 17.56 -37.97 22.23
C THR A 187 18.20 -37.04 21.21
N TYR A 188 18.97 -36.09 21.67
CA TYR A 188 19.52 -34.99 20.81
C TYR A 188 21.04 -35.02 20.62
N GLY A 189 21.74 -35.95 21.30
CA GLY A 189 23.21 -36.08 21.24
C GLY A 189 23.93 -35.09 22.15
N THR A 190 25.22 -34.99 21.97
CA THR A 190 26.14 -34.24 22.85
C THR A 190 26.86 -33.10 22.12
N GLU A 191 26.62 -32.92 20.81
CA GLU A 191 27.41 -32.02 19.99
C GLU A 191 26.88 -30.57 19.97
N HIS A 192 25.60 -30.38 20.24
CA HIS A 192 24.90 -29.12 20.02
C HIS A 192 24.01 -28.72 21.20
N GLY A 193 23.79 -27.41 21.38
CA GLY A 193 22.86 -26.86 22.37
C GLY A 193 23.46 -26.69 23.78
N PHE A 194 24.76 -26.73 23.91
CA PHE A 194 25.49 -26.59 25.19
C PHE A 194 26.41 -25.38 25.21
N GLY A 195 26.94 -25.06 26.40
CA GLY A 195 27.85 -23.93 26.62
C GLY A 195 27.16 -22.56 26.72
N TRP A 196 25.85 -22.54 26.88
CA TRP A 196 25.10 -21.27 27.00
C TRP A 196 25.32 -20.63 28.37
N LYS A 197 25.21 -19.31 28.43
CA LYS A 197 25.43 -18.51 29.64
C LYS A 197 24.19 -17.66 29.97
N LEU A 198 24.05 -17.33 31.26
CA LEU A 198 22.99 -16.43 31.70
C LEU A 198 23.13 -15.06 31.02
N ASN A 199 22.01 -14.50 30.57
CA ASN A 199 21.90 -13.25 29.79
C ASN A 199 22.52 -13.30 28.40
N GLU A 200 23.01 -14.46 27.95
CA GLU A 200 23.48 -14.61 26.57
C GLU A 200 22.29 -14.65 25.58
N ILE A 201 22.39 -13.91 24.47
CA ILE A 201 21.49 -14.03 23.34
C ILE A 201 21.94 -15.23 22.51
N VAL A 202 21.17 -16.31 22.55
CA VAL A 202 21.49 -17.59 21.90
C VAL A 202 20.78 -17.80 20.58
N ALA A 203 19.64 -17.11 20.39
CA ALA A 203 18.80 -17.25 19.21
C ALA A 203 18.06 -15.93 18.88
N ALA A 204 17.41 -15.93 17.74
CA ALA A 204 16.37 -14.97 17.39
C ALA A 204 15.04 -15.72 17.21
N GLN A 205 14.00 -15.26 17.89
CA GLN A 205 12.62 -15.68 17.64
C GLN A 205 12.16 -14.98 16.37
N ILE A 206 11.81 -15.72 15.33
CA ILE A 206 11.45 -15.16 14.04
C ILE A 206 10.06 -15.67 13.64
N ILE A 207 9.16 -14.74 13.35
CA ILE A 207 7.90 -15.01 12.66
C ILE A 207 8.01 -14.44 11.27
N SER A 208 7.59 -15.21 10.29
CA SER A 208 7.53 -14.82 8.89
C SER A 208 6.12 -14.98 8.34
N VAL A 209 5.59 -13.91 7.75
CA VAL A 209 4.24 -13.81 7.21
C VAL A 209 4.31 -13.56 5.71
N PRO A 210 3.53 -14.26 4.87
CA PRO A 210 3.47 -13.98 3.44
C PRO A 210 3.00 -12.55 3.19
N ALA A 211 3.79 -11.77 2.46
CA ALA A 211 3.46 -10.39 2.16
C ALA A 211 2.73 -10.23 0.82
N GLU A 212 2.81 -11.23 -0.04
CA GLU A 212 2.35 -11.15 -1.43
C GLU A 212 0.83 -10.97 -1.54
N GLU A 213 0.04 -11.71 -0.75
CA GLU A 213 -1.42 -11.61 -0.78
C GLU A 213 -1.94 -10.25 -0.32
N VAL A 214 -1.31 -9.67 0.70
CA VAL A 214 -1.70 -8.36 1.24
C VAL A 214 -1.37 -7.25 0.25
N PHE A 215 -0.20 -7.29 -0.38
CA PHE A 215 0.17 -6.35 -1.44
C PHE A 215 -0.68 -6.55 -2.71
N ALA A 216 -1.03 -7.79 -3.07
CA ALA A 216 -1.95 -8.05 -4.17
C ALA A 216 -3.35 -7.47 -3.90
N SER A 217 -3.87 -7.61 -2.68
CA SER A 217 -5.14 -7.02 -2.25
C SER A 217 -5.09 -5.48 -2.30
N ALA A 218 -4.00 -4.87 -1.83
CA ALA A 218 -3.78 -3.42 -1.92
C ALA A 218 -3.75 -2.94 -3.39
N SER A 219 -3.05 -3.67 -4.26
CA SER A 219 -2.98 -3.40 -5.70
C SER A 219 -4.36 -3.53 -6.38
N HIS A 220 -5.15 -4.54 -6.02
CA HIS A 220 -6.51 -4.70 -6.53
C HIS A 220 -7.41 -3.53 -6.10
N SER A 221 -7.34 -3.14 -4.83
CA SER A 221 -8.07 -1.99 -4.28
C SER A 221 -7.67 -0.69 -4.97
N PHE A 222 -6.37 -0.48 -5.20
CA PHE A 222 -5.85 0.65 -5.97
C PHE A 222 -6.45 0.69 -7.38
N ALA A 223 -6.40 -0.42 -8.11
CA ALA A 223 -6.91 -0.51 -9.48
C ALA A 223 -8.42 -0.23 -9.54
N LEU A 224 -9.20 -0.70 -8.56
CA LEU A 224 -10.64 -0.46 -8.48
C LEU A 224 -10.94 1.02 -8.25
N VAL A 225 -10.31 1.65 -7.26
CA VAL A 225 -10.51 3.08 -6.97
C VAL A 225 -10.08 3.94 -8.15
N MET A 226 -8.95 3.64 -8.79
CA MET A 226 -8.48 4.38 -9.97
C MET A 226 -9.45 4.25 -11.15
N LYS A 227 -10.03 3.07 -11.39
CA LYS A 227 -11.07 2.90 -12.41
C LYS A 227 -12.29 3.79 -12.13
N VAL A 228 -12.76 3.85 -10.89
CA VAL A 228 -13.88 4.71 -10.50
C VAL A 228 -13.55 6.19 -10.74
N ILE A 229 -12.38 6.64 -10.33
CA ILE A 229 -11.90 8.02 -10.55
C ILE A 229 -11.87 8.37 -12.05
N ILE A 230 -11.32 7.48 -12.88
CA ILE A 230 -11.25 7.68 -14.34
C ILE A 230 -12.66 7.79 -14.94
N VAL A 231 -13.59 6.93 -14.53
CA VAL A 231 -14.99 6.98 -15.02
C VAL A 231 -15.67 8.30 -14.62
N ILE A 232 -15.51 8.73 -13.36
CA ILE A 232 -16.06 10.01 -12.89
C ILE A 232 -15.51 11.17 -13.73
N PHE A 233 -14.19 11.22 -13.95
CA PHE A 233 -13.58 12.28 -14.76
C PHE A 233 -14.04 12.24 -16.23
N ALA A 234 -14.20 11.05 -16.81
CA ALA A 234 -14.75 10.90 -18.16
C ALA A 234 -16.17 11.49 -18.25
N ILE A 235 -17.03 11.19 -17.27
CA ILE A 235 -18.40 11.75 -17.21
C ILE A 235 -18.35 13.28 -17.07
N ILE A 236 -17.51 13.80 -16.21
CA ILE A 236 -17.35 15.26 -16.00
C ILE A 236 -16.90 15.93 -17.30
N ILE A 237 -15.91 15.37 -18.01
CA ILE A 237 -15.44 15.91 -19.30
C ILE A 237 -16.59 15.94 -20.31
N LEU A 238 -17.36 14.86 -20.43
CA LEU A 238 -18.50 14.79 -21.34
C LEU A 238 -19.56 15.82 -21.00
N LEU A 239 -19.91 15.96 -19.72
CA LEU A 239 -20.89 16.93 -19.24
C LEU A 239 -20.43 18.38 -19.51
N ILE A 240 -19.21 18.72 -19.17
CA ILE A 240 -18.64 20.05 -19.41
C ILE A 240 -18.62 20.36 -20.92
N ASN A 241 -18.21 19.40 -21.75
CA ASN A 241 -18.24 19.57 -23.22
C ASN A 241 -19.65 19.79 -23.76
N PHE A 242 -20.61 19.00 -23.28
CA PHE A 242 -22.00 19.18 -23.67
C PHE A 242 -22.54 20.58 -23.30
N LEU A 243 -22.30 20.99 -22.04
CA LEU A 243 -22.74 22.30 -21.55
C LEU A 243 -22.06 23.43 -22.32
N LEU A 244 -20.72 23.40 -22.46
CA LEU A 244 -19.96 24.42 -23.17
C LEU A 244 -20.43 24.56 -24.63
N ARG A 245 -20.67 23.45 -25.29
CA ARG A 245 -21.16 23.44 -26.67
C ARG A 245 -22.56 24.05 -26.77
N LYS A 246 -23.48 23.72 -25.83
CA LYS A 246 -24.87 24.15 -25.84
C LYS A 246 -25.03 25.61 -25.42
N THR A 247 -24.37 25.99 -24.32
CA THR A 247 -24.59 27.32 -23.67
C THR A 247 -23.73 28.41 -24.24
N VAL A 248 -22.53 28.09 -24.78
CA VAL A 248 -21.56 29.10 -25.23
C VAL A 248 -21.30 29.01 -26.74
N LEU A 249 -20.72 27.88 -27.18
CA LEU A 249 -20.18 27.82 -28.55
C LEU A 249 -21.25 27.96 -29.64
N LYS A 250 -22.38 27.30 -29.50
CA LYS A 250 -23.48 27.41 -30.50
C LYS A 250 -24.03 28.83 -30.57
N ARG A 251 -24.15 29.50 -29.43
CA ARG A 251 -24.70 30.85 -29.36
C ARG A 251 -23.75 31.89 -29.98
N ILE A 252 -22.47 31.82 -29.67
CA ILE A 252 -21.41 32.66 -30.28
C ILE A 252 -21.36 32.44 -31.79
N GLN A 253 -21.42 31.16 -32.26
CA GLN A 253 -21.43 30.87 -33.68
C GLN A 253 -22.66 31.46 -34.40
N LYS A 254 -23.84 31.48 -33.74
CA LYS A 254 -25.06 32.10 -34.29
C LYS A 254 -24.85 33.60 -34.45
N ILE A 255 -24.36 34.28 -33.43
CA ILE A 255 -24.02 35.72 -33.49
C ILE A 255 -23.04 36.01 -34.61
N ALA A 256 -21.93 35.28 -34.68
CA ALA A 256 -20.93 35.45 -35.71
C ALA A 256 -21.49 35.29 -37.16
N LYS A 257 -22.35 34.28 -37.38
CA LYS A 257 -23.00 34.10 -38.68
C LYS A 257 -23.96 35.21 -39.04
N THR A 258 -24.73 35.70 -38.06
CA THR A 258 -25.61 36.86 -38.25
C THR A 258 -24.79 38.13 -38.55
N ALA A 259 -23.72 38.38 -37.81
CA ALA A 259 -22.83 39.52 -38.06
C ALA A 259 -22.22 39.46 -39.48
N GLN A 260 -21.84 38.28 -39.95
CA GLN A 260 -21.35 38.11 -41.31
C GLN A 260 -22.37 38.45 -42.38
N LYS A 261 -23.62 38.03 -42.19
CA LYS A 261 -24.71 38.36 -43.13
C LYS A 261 -24.99 39.87 -43.16
N VAL A 262 -25.09 40.49 -41.99
CA VAL A 262 -25.27 41.96 -41.87
C VAL A 262 -24.08 42.72 -42.52
N SER A 263 -22.86 42.25 -42.39
CA SER A 263 -21.67 42.88 -43.02
C SER A 263 -21.65 42.75 -44.55
N THR A 264 -22.37 41.80 -45.13
CA THR A 264 -22.50 41.61 -46.59
C THR A 264 -23.75 42.31 -47.16
N GLY A 265 -24.43 43.14 -46.34
CA GLY A 265 -25.55 43.97 -46.77
C GLY A 265 -26.96 43.36 -46.54
N ASP A 266 -27.03 42.16 -45.97
CA ASP A 266 -28.28 41.50 -45.65
C ASP A 266 -28.79 41.98 -44.27
N MET A 267 -29.54 43.07 -44.29
CA MET A 267 -30.04 43.72 -43.07
C MET A 267 -31.30 43.10 -42.49
N ASP A 268 -31.88 42.07 -43.13
CA ASP A 268 -33.11 41.43 -42.65
C ASP A 268 -32.90 40.43 -41.48
N TYR A 269 -31.63 40.22 -41.10
CA TYR A 269 -31.27 39.32 -40.01
C TYR A 269 -31.05 40.08 -38.68
N ASP A 270 -31.78 39.66 -37.64
CA ASP A 270 -31.61 40.15 -36.28
C ASP A 270 -30.78 39.18 -35.41
N PHE A 271 -30.04 39.74 -34.42
CA PHE A 271 -29.38 38.96 -33.40
C PHE A 271 -30.39 38.49 -32.35
N GLN A 272 -31.07 37.35 -32.66
CA GLN A 272 -32.13 36.74 -31.84
C GLN A 272 -31.55 36.06 -30.61
N GLU A 273 -31.05 36.80 -29.63
CA GLU A 273 -30.58 36.29 -28.37
C GLU A 273 -31.17 37.13 -27.24
N THR A 274 -32.05 36.47 -26.47
CA THR A 274 -32.87 37.15 -25.43
C THR A 274 -32.33 36.90 -24.01
N SER A 275 -31.23 36.17 -23.85
CA SER A 275 -30.70 35.88 -22.53
C SER A 275 -30.15 37.12 -21.81
N ASN A 276 -30.12 37.08 -20.47
CA ASN A 276 -29.59 38.16 -19.63
C ASN A 276 -28.15 37.96 -19.23
N ASP A 277 -27.40 37.06 -19.93
CA ASP A 277 -25.98 36.86 -19.74
C ASP A 277 -25.10 37.71 -20.68
N GLU A 278 -23.81 37.50 -20.64
CA GLU A 278 -22.78 38.22 -21.41
C GLU A 278 -23.01 38.07 -22.93
N ILE A 279 -23.51 36.90 -23.37
CA ILE A 279 -23.81 36.59 -24.78
C ILE A 279 -25.03 37.37 -25.23
N GLY A 280 -26.05 37.44 -24.38
CA GLY A 280 -27.23 38.26 -24.64
C GLY A 280 -26.88 39.76 -24.66
N ALA A 281 -25.99 40.24 -23.79
CA ALA A 281 -25.51 41.61 -23.82
C ALA A 281 -24.76 41.93 -25.13
N LEU A 282 -23.92 40.98 -25.61
CA LEU A 282 -23.24 41.09 -26.90
C LEU A 282 -24.24 41.19 -28.07
N ALA A 283 -25.24 40.33 -28.11
CA ALA A 283 -26.26 40.36 -29.14
C ALA A 283 -27.04 41.70 -29.19
N ARG A 284 -27.40 42.25 -28.01
CA ARG A 284 -28.03 43.58 -27.92
C ARG A 284 -27.12 44.68 -28.42
N ALA A 285 -25.81 44.63 -28.15
CA ALA A 285 -24.85 45.59 -28.68
C ALA A 285 -24.75 45.49 -30.22
N PHE A 286 -24.72 44.32 -30.79
CA PHE A 286 -24.74 44.11 -32.25
C PHE A 286 -26.04 44.62 -32.90
N ASN A 287 -27.19 44.40 -32.26
CA ASN A 287 -28.47 44.95 -32.77
C ASN A 287 -28.44 46.49 -32.80
N ARG A 288 -27.91 47.16 -31.76
CA ARG A 288 -27.73 48.64 -31.77
C ARG A 288 -26.80 49.10 -32.89
N MET A 289 -25.68 48.41 -33.08
CA MET A 289 -24.76 48.70 -34.18
C MET A 289 -25.41 48.56 -35.55
N LYS A 290 -26.18 47.46 -35.78
CA LYS A 290 -26.94 47.22 -36.99
C LYS A 290 -27.89 48.38 -37.27
N SER A 291 -28.70 48.78 -36.28
CA SER A 291 -29.66 49.89 -36.43
C SER A 291 -28.97 51.21 -36.79
N SER A 292 -27.78 51.49 -36.21
CA SER A 292 -27.02 52.66 -36.57
C SER A 292 -26.51 52.63 -38.02
N LEU A 293 -26.08 51.44 -38.49
CA LEU A 293 -25.66 51.25 -39.89
C LEU A 293 -26.85 51.41 -40.87
N GLU A 294 -28.03 50.89 -40.55
CA GLU A 294 -29.22 51.04 -41.35
C GLU A 294 -29.62 52.52 -41.52
N ILE A 295 -29.61 53.27 -40.42
CA ILE A 295 -29.87 54.74 -40.45
C ILE A 295 -28.84 55.44 -41.34
N SER A 296 -27.56 55.15 -41.20
CA SER A 296 -26.48 55.76 -41.99
C SER A 296 -26.61 55.46 -43.49
N ILE A 297 -26.94 54.23 -43.86
CA ILE A 297 -27.15 53.80 -45.26
C ILE A 297 -28.37 54.53 -45.84
N ASN A 298 -29.45 54.60 -45.09
CA ASN A 298 -30.66 55.29 -45.53
C ASN A 298 -30.44 56.79 -45.75
N LEU A 299 -29.70 57.45 -44.89
CA LEU A 299 -29.34 58.87 -45.07
C LEU A 299 -28.46 59.10 -46.31
N LEU A 300 -27.46 58.25 -46.55
CA LEU A 300 -26.62 58.27 -47.75
C LEU A 300 -27.43 58.05 -49.03
N ASN A 301 -28.41 57.20 -49.02
CA ASN A 301 -29.32 56.93 -50.15
C ASN A 301 -30.27 58.12 -50.42
N LEU A 302 -30.67 58.86 -49.40
CA LEU A 302 -31.47 60.07 -49.55
C LEU A 302 -30.69 61.24 -50.12
N GLN A 303 -29.36 61.33 -49.82
CA GLN A 303 -28.48 62.39 -50.38
C GLN A 303 -28.06 62.14 -51.83
N LYS A 304 -28.27 60.92 -52.36
CA LYS A 304 -27.96 60.56 -53.75
C LYS A 304 -29.16 60.75 -54.71
N LYS A 305 -30.32 61.06 -54.21
CA LYS A 305 -31.51 61.47 -54.98
C LYS A 305 -31.66 62.99 -54.99
#